data_e349accf15d930d749c34e448aff2805
#
_entry.id   e349accf15d930d749c34e448aff2805
#
_cell.length_a   1.000
_cell.length_b   1.000
_cell.length_c   1.000
_cell.angle_alpha   90.00
_cell.angle_beta   90.00
_cell.angle_gamma   90.00
#
_symmetry.space_group_name_H-M   'P 1'
#
loop_
_entity.id
_entity.type
_entity.pdbx_description
1 polymer ?
#
loop_
_entity_poly.entity_id
_entity_poly.type
_entity_poly.pdbx_seq_one_letter_code
_entity_poly.pdbx_strand_id
1 'polypeptide(L)'
;MTSNERHRLSLIIATLGPSTDNEKELITMLMAGIARQWTDGVDIARVLYSDGEDIAKNRIKLFREQSKKRDLSTSVYLDTDGSDIDKYIAFGNEILPEIMSFDISNGLDFFKTIKSKLEDKIKICVRVKLGTSTEGLDDFFRECDYSMIELDSKVIHDEKIV
;
A
#
# COMPACT_ATOMS: atom_id res chain seq x y z
N MET A 1 8.49 31.25 -12.02
CA MET A 1 8.75 29.91 -12.56
C MET A 1 7.46 29.13 -12.38
N THR A 2 6.75 28.89 -13.46
CA THR A 2 5.48 28.12 -13.42
C THR A 2 5.82 26.66 -13.11
N SER A 3 5.30 26.16 -11.99
CA SER A 3 5.36 24.75 -11.66
C SER A 3 4.67 23.97 -12.78
N ASN A 4 5.44 23.25 -13.59
CA ASN A 4 4.89 22.22 -14.46
C ASN A 4 4.29 21.16 -13.54
N GLU A 5 2.99 21.27 -13.24
CA GLU A 5 2.23 20.20 -12.62
C GLU A 5 2.29 19.00 -13.55
N ARG A 6 3.09 18.03 -13.17
CA ARG A 6 3.21 16.77 -13.90
C ARG A 6 1.98 15.93 -13.57
N HIS A 7 1.00 15.97 -14.43
CA HIS A 7 -0.18 15.11 -14.32
C HIS A 7 0.19 13.70 -14.75
N ARG A 8 0.72 12.90 -13.82
CA ARG A 8 0.76 11.46 -14.01
C ARG A 8 -0.66 10.92 -13.82
N LEU A 9 -1.16 10.17 -14.81
CA LEU A 9 -2.50 9.57 -14.76
C LEU A 9 -2.56 8.31 -13.89
N SER A 10 -1.41 7.76 -13.48
CA SER A 10 -1.32 6.54 -12.66
C SER A 10 -0.23 6.69 -11.60
N LEU A 11 -0.47 6.10 -10.43
CA LEU A 11 0.48 6.03 -9.33
C LEU A 11 1.31 4.74 -9.43
N ILE A 12 2.58 4.82 -9.04
CA ILE A 12 3.45 3.65 -8.94
C ILE A 12 3.50 3.20 -7.48
N ILE A 13 3.07 1.96 -7.24
CA ILE A 13 3.21 1.30 -5.95
C ILE A 13 4.40 0.35 -6.04
N ALA A 14 5.38 0.49 -5.15
CA ALA A 14 6.50 -0.43 -5.05
C ALA A 14 6.56 -1.09 -3.67
N THR A 15 6.74 -2.41 -3.65
CA THR A 15 6.93 -3.16 -2.41
C THR A 15 8.35 -3.00 -1.91
N LEU A 16 8.50 -2.52 -0.68
CA LEU A 16 9.79 -2.50 0.02
C LEU A 16 10.14 -3.89 0.53
N GLY A 17 11.37 -4.28 0.35
CA GLY A 17 11.88 -5.60 0.74
C GLY A 17 13.38 -5.54 1.06
N PRO A 18 14.04 -6.69 1.27
CA PRO A 18 15.44 -6.74 1.66
C PRO A 18 16.38 -5.94 0.75
N SER A 19 16.10 -5.87 -0.54
CA SER A 19 16.90 -5.08 -1.50
C SER A 19 16.80 -3.57 -1.29
N THR A 20 15.74 -3.08 -0.65
CA THR A 20 15.51 -1.66 -0.35
C THR A 20 15.73 -1.31 1.11
N ASP A 21 16.20 -2.24 1.94
CA ASP A 21 16.51 -2.01 3.36
C ASP A 21 17.76 -1.16 3.57
N ASN A 22 18.53 -0.89 2.51
CA ASN A 22 19.64 0.04 2.53
C ASN A 22 19.27 1.38 1.87
N GLU A 23 19.84 2.46 2.40
CA GLU A 23 19.51 3.83 1.98
C GLU A 23 19.80 4.09 0.49
N LYS A 24 20.89 3.55 -0.05
CA LYS A 24 21.31 3.78 -1.43
C LYS A 24 20.30 3.23 -2.45
N GLU A 25 19.89 1.99 -2.26
CA GLU A 25 18.95 1.34 -3.17
C GLU A 25 17.55 1.95 -3.06
N LEU A 26 17.13 2.30 -1.82
CA LEU A 26 15.89 3.01 -1.60
C LEU A 26 15.86 4.38 -2.31
N ILE A 27 16.96 5.14 -2.22
CA ILE A 27 17.10 6.41 -2.94
C ILE A 27 17.04 6.19 -4.44
N THR A 28 17.71 5.17 -4.96
CA THR A 28 17.68 4.82 -6.38
C THR A 28 16.25 4.57 -6.86
N MET A 29 15.47 3.84 -6.07
CA MET A 29 14.06 3.57 -6.34
C MET A 29 13.21 4.85 -6.30
N LEU A 30 13.36 5.69 -5.26
CA LEU A 30 12.63 6.95 -5.11
C LEU A 30 12.93 7.93 -6.26
N MET A 31 14.17 7.94 -6.74
CA MET A 31 14.62 8.84 -7.80
C MET A 31 14.53 8.22 -9.19
N ALA A 32 14.07 6.97 -9.31
CA ALA A 32 13.92 6.30 -10.60
C ALA A 32 12.96 7.08 -11.50
N GLY A 33 13.44 7.56 -12.64
CA GLY A 33 12.64 8.33 -13.59
C GLY A 33 12.83 9.85 -13.50
N ILE A 34 13.26 10.42 -12.39
CA ILE A 34 13.51 11.88 -12.28
C ILE A 34 14.59 12.32 -13.26
N ALA A 35 15.63 11.50 -13.46
CA ALA A 35 16.70 11.78 -14.41
C ALA A 35 16.25 11.87 -15.88
N ARG A 36 15.06 11.36 -16.21
CA ARG A 36 14.49 11.37 -17.56
C ARG A 36 13.40 12.42 -17.77
N GLN A 37 13.15 13.29 -16.81
CA GLN A 37 12.12 14.36 -16.83
C GLN A 37 10.67 13.90 -17.03
N TRP A 38 10.38 12.60 -17.03
CA TRP A 38 9.08 12.08 -17.43
C TRP A 38 8.26 11.47 -16.30
N THR A 39 8.91 11.02 -15.23
CA THR A 39 8.21 10.39 -14.12
C THR A 39 8.92 10.68 -12.79
N ASP A 40 8.16 11.03 -11.78
CA ASP A 40 8.61 10.90 -10.40
C ASP A 40 8.79 9.41 -10.09
N GLY A 41 9.64 9.06 -9.14
CA GLY A 41 9.86 7.67 -8.77
C GLY A 41 8.60 6.97 -8.22
N VAL A 42 8.76 6.28 -7.12
CA VAL A 42 7.64 5.60 -6.45
C VAL A 42 6.76 6.60 -5.72
N ASP A 43 5.45 6.52 -5.92
CA ASP A 43 4.46 7.36 -5.23
C ASP A 43 4.04 6.72 -3.90
N ILE A 44 3.92 5.40 -3.88
CA ILE A 44 3.41 4.65 -2.72
C ILE A 44 4.37 3.51 -2.41
N ALA A 45 4.90 3.49 -1.18
CA ALA A 45 5.66 2.36 -0.68
C ALA A 45 4.70 1.33 -0.06
N ARG A 46 4.63 0.13 -0.61
CA ARG A 46 3.94 -1.00 0.00
C ARG A 46 4.90 -1.69 0.97
N VAL A 47 4.50 -1.80 2.23
CA VAL A 47 5.26 -2.47 3.28
C VAL A 47 4.47 -3.66 3.79
N LEU A 48 5.08 -4.84 3.79
CA LEU A 48 4.45 -6.08 4.25
C LEU A 48 4.61 -6.19 5.76
N TYR A 49 3.50 -6.30 6.48
CA TYR A 49 3.52 -6.55 7.93
C TYR A 49 4.04 -7.95 8.25
N SER A 50 3.84 -8.92 7.34
CA SER A 50 4.33 -10.30 7.45
C SER A 50 5.85 -10.43 7.56
N ASP A 51 6.60 -9.44 7.09
CA ASP A 51 8.06 -9.43 7.24
C ASP A 51 8.51 -9.20 8.71
N GLY A 52 7.60 -8.82 9.58
CA GLY A 52 7.81 -8.54 10.99
C GLY A 52 7.60 -7.06 11.34
N GLU A 53 7.07 -6.83 12.54
CA GLU A 53 6.68 -5.48 13.01
C GLU A 53 7.85 -4.50 13.03
N ASP A 54 9.00 -4.90 13.58
CA ASP A 54 10.19 -4.04 13.66
C ASP A 54 10.76 -3.73 12.28
N ILE A 55 10.71 -4.71 11.37
CA ILE A 55 11.16 -4.54 9.98
C ILE A 55 10.24 -3.55 9.28
N ALA A 56 8.92 -3.71 9.43
CA ALA A 56 7.94 -2.80 8.85
C ALA A 56 8.13 -1.36 9.36
N LYS A 57 8.31 -1.18 10.68
CA LYS A 57 8.60 0.13 11.29
C LYS A 57 9.85 0.78 10.71
N ASN A 58 10.93 0.02 10.62
CA ASN A 58 12.21 0.51 10.11
C ASN A 58 12.11 0.92 8.63
N ARG A 59 11.45 0.12 7.79
CA ARG A 59 11.23 0.44 6.37
C ARG A 59 10.41 1.71 6.20
N ILE A 60 9.29 1.83 6.93
CA ILE A 60 8.43 3.02 6.88
C ILE A 60 9.19 4.27 7.32
N LYS A 61 9.94 4.17 8.41
CA LYS A 61 10.78 5.27 8.92
C LYS A 61 11.80 5.70 7.87
N LEU A 62 12.58 4.76 7.33
CA LEU A 62 13.60 5.04 6.34
C LEU A 62 12.99 5.66 5.07
N PHE A 63 11.88 5.11 4.58
CA PHE A 63 11.19 5.63 3.40
C PHE A 63 10.71 7.07 3.62
N ARG A 64 10.05 7.37 4.73
CA ARG A 64 9.57 8.71 5.05
C ARG A 64 10.72 9.71 5.22
N GLU A 65 11.81 9.31 5.86
CA GLU A 65 13.01 10.16 6.01
C GLU A 65 13.63 10.51 4.65
N GLN A 66 13.76 9.52 3.76
CA GLN A 66 14.36 9.73 2.45
C GLN A 66 13.44 10.52 1.50
N SER A 67 12.14 10.32 1.58
CA SER A 67 11.15 11.11 0.84
C SER A 67 11.15 12.58 1.29
N LYS A 68 11.13 12.81 2.60
CA LYS A 68 11.17 14.17 3.18
C LYS A 68 12.45 14.92 2.82
N LYS A 69 13.62 14.27 2.87
CA LYS A 69 14.91 14.88 2.50
C LYS A 69 14.94 15.36 1.05
N ARG A 70 14.08 14.82 0.18
CA ARG A 70 14.02 15.08 -1.26
C ARG A 70 12.79 15.87 -1.69
N ASP A 71 11.98 16.30 -0.71
CA ASP A 71 10.71 17.02 -0.96
C ASP A 71 9.77 16.26 -1.91
N LEU A 72 9.68 14.94 -1.69
CA LEU A 72 8.80 14.06 -2.46
C LEU A 72 7.46 13.88 -1.74
N SER A 73 6.37 14.01 -2.48
CA SER A 73 5.03 13.68 -2.00
C SER A 73 4.80 12.18 -2.19
N THR A 74 4.95 11.41 -1.12
CA THR A 74 4.81 9.95 -1.14
C THR A 74 3.89 9.48 -0.04
N SER A 75 3.35 8.26 -0.19
CA SER A 75 2.45 7.62 0.76
C SER A 75 2.96 6.24 1.16
N VAL A 76 2.54 5.77 2.33
CA VAL A 76 2.80 4.42 2.82
C VAL A 76 1.52 3.59 2.73
N TYR A 77 1.63 2.44 2.10
CA TYR A 77 0.62 1.40 2.07
C TYR A 77 1.09 0.23 2.93
N LEU A 78 0.44 0.03 4.07
CA LEU A 78 0.70 -1.09 4.97
C LEU A 78 -0.17 -2.27 4.58
N ASP A 79 0.47 -3.36 4.20
CA ASP A 79 -0.20 -4.59 3.81
C ASP A 79 -0.20 -5.58 4.97
N THR A 80 -1.40 -5.88 5.48
CA THR A 80 -1.61 -6.83 6.56
C THR A 80 -2.14 -8.16 6.03
N ASP A 81 -1.70 -9.26 6.59
CA ASP A 81 -1.94 -10.62 6.07
C ASP A 81 -2.74 -11.53 7.01
N GLY A 82 -3.10 -11.02 8.17
CA GLY A 82 -3.75 -11.83 9.18
C GLY A 82 -5.09 -11.30 9.67
N SER A 83 -5.61 -11.95 10.71
CA SER A 83 -6.89 -11.65 11.34
C SER A 83 -6.78 -11.03 12.74
N ASP A 84 -5.57 -10.73 13.22
CA ASP A 84 -5.34 -10.12 14.53
C ASP A 84 -5.67 -8.63 14.53
N ILE A 85 -6.95 -8.33 14.69
CA ILE A 85 -7.51 -6.99 14.55
C ILE A 85 -6.89 -5.99 15.54
N ASP A 86 -6.72 -6.37 16.81
CA ASP A 86 -6.23 -5.45 17.85
C ASP A 86 -4.78 -5.07 17.60
N LYS A 87 -3.97 -6.02 17.15
CA LYS A 87 -2.58 -5.80 16.76
C LYS A 87 -2.46 -4.84 15.59
N TYR A 88 -3.26 -5.01 14.54
CA TYR A 88 -3.23 -4.13 13.38
C TYR A 88 -3.73 -2.73 13.67
N ILE A 89 -4.75 -2.60 14.55
CA ILE A 89 -5.22 -1.28 15.01
C ILE A 89 -4.14 -0.57 15.81
N ALA A 90 -3.51 -1.26 16.76
CA ALA A 90 -2.44 -0.67 17.58
C ALA A 90 -1.28 -0.19 16.69
N PHE A 91 -0.81 -1.06 15.79
CA PHE A 91 0.26 -0.72 14.87
C PHE A 91 -0.12 0.40 13.89
N GLY A 92 -1.31 0.34 13.30
CA GLY A 92 -1.80 1.37 12.38
C GLY A 92 -1.89 2.74 13.04
N ASN A 93 -2.45 2.82 14.25
CA ASN A 93 -2.56 4.07 15.00
C ASN A 93 -1.19 4.59 15.51
N GLU A 94 -0.21 3.72 15.72
CA GLU A 94 1.16 4.12 16.06
C GLU A 94 1.90 4.70 14.84
N ILE A 95 1.84 3.99 13.71
CA ILE A 95 2.64 4.32 12.52
C ILE A 95 1.95 5.32 11.59
N LEU A 96 0.60 5.36 11.61
CA LEU A 96 -0.22 6.24 10.79
C LEU A 96 0.14 6.14 9.30
N PRO A 97 0.03 4.95 8.68
CA PRO A 97 0.17 4.81 7.23
C PRO A 97 -1.01 5.53 6.55
N GLU A 98 -0.83 5.95 5.33
CA GLU A 98 -1.90 6.57 4.55
C GLU A 98 -2.95 5.54 4.11
N ILE A 99 -2.54 4.29 3.87
CA ILE A 99 -3.42 3.19 3.47
C ILE A 99 -3.07 1.92 4.27
N MET A 100 -4.09 1.20 4.73
CA MET A 100 -3.96 -0.16 5.27
C MET A 100 -4.83 -1.13 4.50
N SER A 101 -4.29 -2.28 4.13
CA SER A 101 -5.06 -3.31 3.43
C SER A 101 -5.31 -4.54 4.27
N PHE A 102 -6.46 -5.15 4.01
CA PHE A 102 -6.90 -6.37 4.65
C PHE A 102 -7.53 -7.32 3.62
N ASP A 103 -7.32 -8.62 3.80
CA ASP A 103 -7.92 -9.63 2.92
C ASP A 103 -9.44 -9.71 3.15
N ILE A 104 -10.22 -9.82 2.07
CA ILE A 104 -11.68 -9.91 2.12
C ILE A 104 -12.16 -11.12 2.93
N SER A 105 -11.35 -12.18 3.03
CA SER A 105 -11.68 -13.38 3.82
C SER A 105 -11.85 -13.11 5.33
N ASN A 106 -11.40 -11.96 5.82
CA ASN A 106 -11.63 -11.55 7.21
C ASN A 106 -13.12 -11.25 7.51
N GLY A 107 -13.93 -11.04 6.49
CA GLY A 107 -15.37 -10.79 6.63
C GLY A 107 -15.75 -9.34 6.90
N LEU A 108 -17.00 -8.98 6.61
CA LEU A 108 -17.48 -7.60 6.64
C LEU A 108 -17.44 -6.96 8.04
N ASP A 109 -17.74 -7.71 9.08
CA ASP A 109 -17.73 -7.20 10.46
C ASP A 109 -16.31 -6.82 10.92
N PHE A 110 -15.29 -7.53 10.43
CA PHE A 110 -13.91 -7.16 10.64
C PHE A 110 -13.62 -5.77 10.06
N PHE A 111 -14.03 -5.51 8.82
CA PHE A 111 -13.82 -4.20 8.17
C PHE A 111 -14.54 -3.07 8.90
N LYS A 112 -15.78 -3.28 9.34
CA LYS A 112 -16.53 -2.31 10.14
C LYS A 112 -15.84 -1.99 11.47
N THR A 113 -15.31 -3.03 12.13
CA THR A 113 -14.59 -2.88 13.40
C THR A 113 -13.29 -2.10 13.20
N ILE A 114 -12.50 -2.46 12.17
CA ILE A 114 -11.26 -1.74 11.80
C ILE A 114 -11.56 -0.27 11.55
N LYS A 115 -12.56 0.02 10.71
CA LYS A 115 -12.95 1.38 10.35
C LYS A 115 -13.35 2.22 11.56
N SER A 116 -13.98 1.61 12.55
CA SER A 116 -14.42 2.32 13.76
C SER A 116 -13.30 2.62 14.76
N LYS A 117 -12.15 1.95 14.65
CA LYS A 117 -11.05 2.03 15.64
C LYS A 117 -9.75 2.61 15.09
N LEU A 118 -9.59 2.65 13.76
CA LEU A 118 -8.45 3.32 13.13
C LEU A 118 -8.66 4.84 13.11
N GLU A 119 -7.55 5.57 13.10
CA GLU A 119 -7.56 7.01 12.88
C GLU A 119 -8.19 7.35 11.53
N ASP A 120 -9.08 8.34 11.48
CA ASP A 120 -9.87 8.75 10.29
C ASP A 120 -9.04 9.03 9.03
N LYS A 121 -7.77 9.41 9.23
CA LYS A 121 -6.83 9.68 8.13
C LYS A 121 -6.28 8.44 7.45
N ILE A 122 -6.41 7.26 8.07
CA ILE A 122 -5.96 5.99 7.51
C ILE A 122 -7.05 5.45 6.59
N LYS A 123 -6.72 5.28 5.32
CA LYS A 123 -7.64 4.74 4.32
C LYS A 123 -7.60 3.23 4.31
N ILE A 124 -8.75 2.60 4.20
CA ILE A 124 -8.88 1.14 4.20
C ILE A 124 -8.97 0.63 2.77
N CYS A 125 -8.12 -0.36 2.46
CA CYS A 125 -8.11 -1.06 1.19
C CYS A 125 -8.52 -2.52 1.39
N VAL A 126 -9.56 -2.99 0.68
CA VAL A 126 -9.90 -4.41 0.63
C VAL A 126 -9.10 -5.11 -0.47
N ARG A 127 -8.45 -6.23 -0.12
CA ARG A 127 -7.78 -7.10 -1.10
C ARG A 127 -8.71 -8.24 -1.50
N VAL A 128 -8.89 -8.40 -2.80
CA VAL A 128 -9.72 -9.43 -3.41
C VAL A 128 -8.86 -10.27 -4.33
N LYS A 129 -8.79 -11.57 -4.12
CA LYS A 129 -8.09 -12.48 -5.03
C LYS A 129 -8.96 -12.77 -6.24
N LEU A 130 -8.34 -12.83 -7.41
CA LEU A 130 -9.06 -13.23 -8.62
C LEU A 130 -9.67 -14.63 -8.42
N GLY A 131 -10.95 -14.78 -8.76
CA GLY A 131 -11.72 -16.00 -8.52
C GLY A 131 -12.47 -16.04 -7.18
N THR A 132 -12.34 -15.00 -6.34
CA THR A 132 -13.23 -14.83 -5.19
C THR A 132 -14.67 -14.65 -5.67
N SER A 133 -15.64 -15.25 -4.95
CA SER A 133 -17.06 -15.03 -5.23
C SER A 133 -17.38 -13.54 -5.24
N THR A 134 -18.19 -13.10 -6.21
CA THR A 134 -18.66 -11.71 -6.29
C THR A 134 -19.84 -11.42 -5.37
N GLU A 135 -20.39 -12.44 -4.71
CA GLU A 135 -21.51 -12.29 -3.79
C GLU A 135 -21.09 -11.46 -2.56
N GLY A 136 -21.83 -10.40 -2.29
CA GLY A 136 -21.59 -9.51 -1.15
C GLY A 136 -20.41 -8.53 -1.32
N LEU A 137 -19.71 -8.49 -2.45
CA LEU A 137 -18.60 -7.55 -2.68
C LEU A 137 -19.04 -6.08 -2.55
N ASP A 138 -20.26 -5.76 -2.96
CA ASP A 138 -20.79 -4.38 -2.88
C ASP A 138 -20.80 -3.85 -1.44
N ASP A 139 -21.06 -4.70 -0.45
CA ASP A 139 -21.07 -4.30 0.95
C ASP A 139 -19.66 -3.98 1.43
N PHE A 140 -18.64 -4.76 1.01
CA PHE A 140 -17.24 -4.45 1.30
C PHE A 140 -16.81 -3.14 0.65
N PHE A 141 -17.17 -2.90 -0.61
CA PHE A 141 -16.79 -1.67 -1.33
C PHE A 141 -17.42 -0.41 -0.72
N ARG A 142 -18.56 -0.54 -0.04
CA ARG A 142 -19.15 0.58 0.72
C ARG A 142 -18.41 0.91 2.01
N GLU A 143 -17.74 -0.09 2.61
CA GLU A 143 -16.99 0.09 3.85
C GLU A 143 -15.54 0.48 3.63
N CYS A 144 -15.00 0.33 2.43
CA CYS A 144 -13.61 0.57 2.12
C CYS A 144 -13.41 1.81 1.24
N ASP A 145 -12.25 2.44 1.34
CA ASP A 145 -11.88 3.59 0.50
C ASP A 145 -11.30 3.13 -0.84
N TYR A 146 -10.63 1.96 -0.84
CA TYR A 146 -9.95 1.39 -2.01
C TYR A 146 -10.19 -0.11 -2.10
N SER A 147 -10.01 -0.64 -3.30
CA SER A 147 -9.95 -2.07 -3.55
C SER A 147 -8.70 -2.43 -4.36
N MET A 148 -8.11 -3.57 -4.05
CA MET A 148 -6.99 -4.16 -4.78
C MET A 148 -7.39 -5.54 -5.26
N ILE A 149 -7.24 -5.80 -6.56
CA ILE A 149 -7.44 -7.14 -7.12
C ILE A 149 -6.06 -7.78 -7.26
N GLU A 150 -5.85 -8.88 -6.54
CA GLU A 150 -4.63 -9.68 -6.66
C GLU A 150 -4.79 -10.71 -7.77
N LEU A 151 -3.88 -10.64 -8.74
CA LEU A 151 -3.79 -11.61 -9.82
C LEU A 151 -2.75 -12.67 -9.45
N ASP A 152 -3.13 -13.94 -9.50
CA ASP A 152 -2.14 -15.02 -9.42
C ASP A 152 -1.27 -15.00 -10.67
N SER A 153 0.04 -15.13 -10.50
CA SER A 153 1.01 -15.18 -11.61
C SER A 153 0.67 -16.26 -12.66
N LYS A 154 0.00 -17.34 -12.26
CA LYS A 154 -0.49 -18.39 -13.16
C LYS A 154 -1.62 -17.91 -14.08
N VAL A 155 -2.43 -16.96 -13.63
CA VAL A 155 -3.56 -16.42 -14.40
C VAL A 155 -3.08 -15.45 -15.48
N ILE A 156 -1.97 -14.75 -15.24
CA ILE A 156 -1.40 -13.78 -16.19
C ILE A 156 -0.86 -14.46 -17.46
N HIS A 157 -0.50 -15.74 -17.36
CA HIS A 157 0.02 -16.54 -18.48
C HIS A 157 -1.08 -17.30 -19.25
N ASP A 158 -2.32 -17.26 -18.81
CA ASP A 158 -3.42 -17.90 -19.52
C ASP A 158 -3.95 -16.91 -20.57
N GLU A 159 -3.58 -17.14 -21.86
CA GLU A 159 -3.95 -16.29 -23.03
C GLU A 159 -5.46 -16.08 -23.22
N LYS A 160 -6.30 -16.60 -22.32
CA LYS A 160 -7.76 -16.50 -22.37
C LYS A 160 -8.35 -15.26 -21.68
N ILE A 161 -7.51 -14.35 -21.17
CA ILE A 161 -7.95 -13.10 -20.52
C ILE A 161 -7.75 -11.88 -21.44
N VAL A 162 -7.75 -12.08 -22.74
CA VAL A 162 -7.77 -11.00 -23.73
C VAL A 162 -9.13 -10.92 -24.38
#